data_2bed912d613bd36c59c9dc9f68eafa4b
#
_entry.id   2bed912d613bd36c59c9dc9f68eafa4b
#
_cell.length_a   1.000
_cell.length_b   1.000
_cell.length_c   1.000
_cell.angle_alpha   90.00
_cell.angle_beta   90.00
_cell.angle_gamma   90.00
#
_symmetry.space_group_name_H-M   'P 1'
#
loop_
_entity.id
_entity.type
_entity.pdbx_description
1 polymer ?
#
loop_
_entity_poly.entity_id
_entity_poly.type
_entity_poly.pdbx_seq_one_letter_code
_entity_poly.pdbx_strand_id
1 'polypeptide(L)'
;MKKIFNQDGFIWWIGIVEDRMDPEQMGRCRVRIYGYHSESKVELPTEDLPWALPIQPIYSAALSGIGISPVGPLPGTWVVGFFLDGEDMQQPAFFGTLGTKTAPITFAPPEEKQEVVNKNDGILKDSFGNPVLDGSGNPVRAGVPEVEGWELGQTSEKYETGGRGPGTINNYLRSNDLGGASYGSYQFASYLPAVAPSGKSRPSSKNSPVLSYIAASKFKDLFAGLTPATPEFDAKWREIAETNRDEFEKDQHDYVQKKYYDVMISNLKRQGLDLTPFGPAVQDLVWSTAVQFGPGRTSIFTVPLKDKTKLTDNDIVNIVSEYKINNVEIFFRSSGSAIIAGVRTRYQGEKTDLLNLITV
;
A
#
# COMPACT_ATOMS: atom_id res chain seq x y z
N MET A 1 50.20 6.09 8.80
CA MET A 1 49.23 4.97 8.69
C MET A 1 48.05 5.39 9.55
N LYS A 2 46.90 5.80 8.95
CA LYS A 2 45.71 6.11 9.74
C LYS A 2 45.27 4.82 10.38
N LYS A 3 45.05 4.79 11.69
CA LYS A 3 44.54 3.67 12.44
C LYS A 3 43.06 3.47 12.06
N ILE A 4 42.73 2.44 11.27
CA ILE A 4 41.36 2.16 10.81
C ILE A 4 40.53 1.50 11.92
N PHE A 5 41.16 0.90 12.91
CA PHE A 5 40.51 0.39 14.12
C PHE A 5 41.35 0.83 15.31
N ASN A 6 40.73 1.64 16.17
CA ASN A 6 41.43 2.08 17.38
C ASN A 6 41.60 0.89 18.31
N GLN A 7 42.81 0.71 18.89
CA GLN A 7 43.11 -0.35 19.86
C GLN A 7 42.35 -0.17 21.19
N ASP A 8 41.76 1.03 21.39
CA ASP A 8 41.02 1.39 22.60
C ASP A 8 39.54 1.03 22.57
N GLY A 9 39.07 0.30 21.54
CA GLY A 9 37.68 -0.19 21.39
C GLY A 9 36.85 0.55 20.37
N PHE A 10 35.63 0.10 20.18
CA PHE A 10 34.66 0.70 19.28
C PHE A 10 33.90 1.83 19.98
N ILE A 11 33.73 2.96 19.31
CA ILE A 11 32.79 4.00 19.74
C ILE A 11 31.44 3.66 19.19
N TRP A 12 30.60 3.05 20.03
CA TRP A 12 29.26 2.64 19.70
C TRP A 12 28.30 3.79 19.72
N TRP A 13 27.30 3.73 18.87
CA TRP A 13 26.23 4.70 18.82
C TRP A 13 24.89 4.05 18.47
N ILE A 14 23.82 4.76 18.79
CA ILE A 14 22.46 4.50 18.29
C ILE A 14 22.01 5.75 17.54
N GLY A 15 21.16 5.58 16.54
CA GLY A 15 20.68 6.70 15.76
C GLY A 15 19.41 6.35 14.99
N ILE A 16 18.81 7.37 14.38
CA ILE A 16 17.62 7.25 13.57
C ILE A 16 17.99 7.45 12.11
N VAL A 17 17.55 6.54 11.24
CA VAL A 17 17.68 6.68 9.79
C VAL A 17 16.80 7.83 9.34
N GLU A 18 17.37 8.81 8.63
CA GLU A 18 16.64 9.93 8.06
C GLU A 18 16.54 9.86 6.54
N ASP A 19 17.56 9.35 5.87
CA ASP A 19 17.59 9.19 4.42
C ASP A 19 18.23 7.85 4.04
N ARG A 20 17.69 7.18 3.04
CA ARG A 20 18.19 5.92 2.49
C ARG A 20 18.40 5.99 0.97
N MET A 21 18.25 7.16 0.38
CA MET A 21 18.38 7.37 -1.06
C MET A 21 19.85 7.56 -1.44
N ASP A 22 20.65 6.52 -1.16
CA ASP A 22 22.09 6.50 -1.45
C ASP A 22 22.37 6.69 -2.95
N PRO A 23 23.05 7.77 -3.36
CA PRO A 23 23.34 8.04 -4.76
C PRO A 23 24.28 7.01 -5.40
N GLU A 24 25.11 6.33 -4.60
CA GLU A 24 26.01 5.27 -5.09
C GLU A 24 25.38 3.87 -5.02
N GLN A 25 24.13 3.76 -4.54
CA GLN A 25 23.36 2.51 -4.46
C GLN A 25 24.05 1.37 -3.68
N MET A 26 24.88 1.73 -2.71
CA MET A 26 25.57 0.79 -1.82
C MET A 26 24.74 0.41 -0.58
N GLY A 27 23.53 0.95 -0.45
CA GLY A 27 22.64 0.73 0.69
C GLY A 27 23.01 1.56 1.94
N ARG A 28 23.82 2.60 1.79
CA ARG A 28 24.13 3.53 2.87
C ARG A 28 22.89 4.30 3.28
N CYS A 29 22.88 4.74 4.53
CA CYS A 29 21.83 5.59 5.07
C CYS A 29 22.41 6.82 5.74
N ARG A 30 21.72 7.95 5.68
CA ARG A 30 22.01 9.08 6.54
C ARG A 30 21.34 8.85 7.88
N VAL A 31 22.15 8.80 8.92
CA VAL A 31 21.70 8.48 10.28
C VAL A 31 21.98 9.64 11.21
N ARG A 32 20.95 10.16 11.86
CA ARG A 32 21.16 11.11 12.95
C ARG A 32 21.54 10.35 14.19
N ILE A 33 22.81 10.44 14.55
CA ILE A 33 23.42 9.71 15.65
C ILE A 33 23.15 10.42 16.96
N TYR A 34 22.51 9.73 17.90
CA TYR A 34 22.12 10.30 19.18
C TYR A 34 23.36 10.65 20.03
N GLY A 35 23.36 11.86 20.58
CA GLY A 35 24.46 12.39 21.39
C GLY A 35 25.69 12.91 20.62
N TYR A 36 25.74 12.69 19.27
CA TYR A 36 26.83 13.18 18.42
C TYR A 36 26.35 14.22 17.40
N HIS A 37 25.13 14.08 16.91
CA HIS A 37 24.53 15.02 15.97
C HIS A 37 23.48 15.88 16.69
N SER A 38 23.39 17.18 16.31
CA SER A 38 22.30 18.04 16.80
C SER A 38 20.93 17.45 16.45
N GLU A 39 19.99 17.50 17.38
CA GLU A 39 18.60 17.10 17.16
C GLU A 39 17.87 18.10 16.24
N SER A 40 18.37 19.35 16.18
CA SER A 40 17.81 20.40 15.35
C SER A 40 18.23 20.22 13.89
N LYS A 41 17.25 19.99 13.02
CA LYS A 41 17.47 19.90 11.57
C LYS A 41 17.80 21.25 10.92
N VAL A 42 17.63 22.35 11.65
CA VAL A 42 18.04 23.69 11.21
C VAL A 42 19.55 23.86 11.41
N GLU A 43 20.10 23.30 12.51
CA GLU A 43 21.54 23.38 12.80
C GLU A 43 22.36 22.35 12.03
N LEU A 44 21.81 21.15 11.84
CA LEU A 44 22.41 20.07 11.08
C LEU A 44 21.33 19.45 10.18
N PRO A 45 21.18 19.93 8.93
CA PRO A 45 20.24 19.37 7.95
C PRO A 45 20.50 17.89 7.64
N THR A 46 19.48 17.16 7.20
CA THR A 46 19.60 15.73 6.85
C THR A 46 20.63 15.50 5.74
N GLU A 47 20.71 16.42 4.78
CA GLU A 47 21.66 16.37 3.66
C GLU A 47 23.13 16.54 4.07
N ASP A 48 23.40 17.08 5.25
CA ASP A 48 24.75 17.27 5.78
C ASP A 48 25.20 16.11 6.67
N LEU A 49 24.29 15.16 7.00
CA LEU A 49 24.68 13.97 7.74
C LEU A 49 25.59 13.06 6.90
N PRO A 50 26.63 12.46 7.51
CA PRO A 50 27.48 11.51 6.81
C PRO A 50 26.68 10.24 6.42
N TRP A 51 27.08 9.65 5.30
CA TRP A 51 26.53 8.35 4.87
C TRP A 51 27.11 7.22 5.73
N ALA A 52 26.26 6.57 6.51
CA ALA A 52 26.61 5.39 7.30
C ALA A 52 26.60 4.13 6.42
N LEU A 53 27.67 3.33 6.52
CA LEU A 53 27.81 2.08 5.76
C LEU A 53 27.03 0.94 6.44
N PRO A 54 26.21 0.17 5.69
CA PRO A 54 25.59 -1.03 6.25
C PRO A 54 26.61 -2.16 6.34
N ILE A 55 26.74 -2.78 7.50
CA ILE A 55 27.45 -4.04 7.63
C ILE A 55 26.48 -5.16 7.27
N GLN A 56 26.79 -5.86 6.18
CA GLN A 56 25.96 -6.92 5.66
C GLN A 56 26.17 -8.23 6.45
N PRO A 57 25.13 -9.10 6.54
CA PRO A 57 25.29 -10.43 7.10
C PRO A 57 26.36 -11.23 6.34
N ILE A 58 27.08 -12.13 7.03
CA ILE A 58 28.17 -12.92 6.48
C ILE A 58 27.77 -13.76 5.23
N TYR A 59 26.49 -14.06 5.08
CA TYR A 59 25.97 -14.79 3.92
C TYR A 59 25.61 -13.87 2.73
N SER A 60 25.79 -12.56 2.87
CA SER A 60 25.62 -11.60 1.79
C SER A 60 26.92 -11.47 1.01
N ALA A 61 26.81 -11.43 -0.34
CA ALA A 61 27.98 -11.12 -1.18
C ALA A 61 28.47 -9.67 -1.04
N ALA A 62 27.64 -8.79 -0.41
CA ALA A 62 27.89 -7.35 -0.28
C ALA A 62 28.21 -6.64 -1.61
N LEU A 63 27.78 -7.22 -2.75
CA LEU A 63 27.93 -6.67 -4.08
C LEU A 63 26.55 -6.48 -4.71
N SER A 64 26.35 -5.35 -5.36
CA SER A 64 25.09 -5.04 -6.05
C SER A 64 24.80 -6.07 -7.15
N GLY A 65 23.55 -6.58 -7.16
CA GLY A 65 23.08 -7.55 -8.16
C GLY A 65 23.50 -9.00 -7.94
N ILE A 66 24.22 -9.32 -6.85
CA ILE A 66 24.62 -10.68 -6.50
C ILE A 66 23.95 -11.12 -5.20
N GLY A 67 23.20 -12.24 -5.27
CA GLY A 67 22.52 -12.81 -4.11
C GLY A 67 21.27 -12.05 -3.67
N ILE A 68 20.86 -12.24 -2.40
CA ILE A 68 19.70 -11.56 -1.82
C ILE A 68 20.20 -10.29 -1.10
N SER A 69 19.81 -9.13 -1.59
CA SER A 69 20.05 -7.87 -0.89
C SER A 69 18.96 -7.66 0.17
N PRO A 70 19.31 -7.33 1.42
CA PRO A 70 18.33 -6.96 2.43
C PRO A 70 17.60 -5.68 2.01
N VAL A 71 16.34 -5.55 2.43
CA VAL A 71 15.49 -4.38 2.11
C VAL A 71 16.09 -3.07 2.66
N GLY A 72 16.95 -3.18 3.66
CA GLY A 72 17.52 -2.06 4.40
C GLY A 72 16.52 -1.39 5.35
N PRO A 73 16.99 -0.57 6.29
CA PRO A 73 16.13 0.14 7.22
C PRO A 73 15.35 1.25 6.50
N LEU A 74 14.14 1.51 6.97
CA LEU A 74 13.32 2.63 6.51
C LEU A 74 13.67 3.90 7.31
N PRO A 75 13.45 5.10 6.75
CA PRO A 75 13.49 6.34 7.52
C PRO A 75 12.62 6.23 8.78
N GLY A 76 13.17 6.69 9.92
CA GLY A 76 12.56 6.53 11.23
C GLY A 76 12.94 5.24 11.97
N THR A 77 13.65 4.31 11.33
CA THR A 77 14.17 3.10 12.00
C THR A 77 15.33 3.46 12.90
N TRP A 78 15.32 2.98 14.14
CA TRP A 78 16.47 3.04 15.03
C TRP A 78 17.50 1.99 14.64
N VAL A 79 18.75 2.42 14.54
CA VAL A 79 19.89 1.54 14.20
C VAL A 79 20.99 1.63 15.24
N VAL A 80 21.75 0.54 15.34
CA VAL A 80 22.95 0.45 16.18
C VAL A 80 24.15 0.37 15.27
N GLY A 81 25.21 1.12 15.61
CA GLY A 81 26.43 1.14 14.85
C GLY A 81 27.65 1.56 15.67
N PHE A 82 28.74 1.83 14.97
CA PHE A 82 29.98 2.33 15.51
C PHE A 82 30.72 3.16 14.45
N PHE A 83 31.72 3.93 14.89
CA PHE A 83 32.57 4.68 13.97
C PHE A 83 33.77 3.84 13.55
N LEU A 84 34.02 3.73 12.23
CA LEU A 84 35.16 3.00 11.68
C LEU A 84 36.50 3.71 11.92
N ASP A 85 36.45 5.02 12.06
CA ASP A 85 37.59 5.92 12.24
C ASP A 85 37.81 6.31 13.73
N GLY A 86 37.10 5.67 14.66
CA GLY A 86 37.26 5.89 16.09
C GLY A 86 36.94 7.33 16.50
N GLU A 87 37.89 8.07 17.07
CA GLU A 87 37.68 9.39 17.62
C GLU A 87 37.42 10.48 16.58
N ASP A 88 37.76 10.25 15.31
CA ASP A 88 37.45 11.18 14.20
C ASP A 88 35.93 11.25 13.89
N MET A 89 35.17 10.20 14.19
CA MET A 89 33.69 10.10 14.13
C MET A 89 33.05 10.53 12.81
N GLN A 90 33.77 10.39 11.69
CA GLN A 90 33.32 10.80 10.36
C GLN A 90 32.87 9.62 9.48
N GLN A 91 33.16 8.38 9.89
CA GLN A 91 32.84 7.17 9.12
C GLN A 91 31.93 6.24 9.91
N PRO A 92 30.63 6.55 10.00
CA PRO A 92 29.68 5.70 10.70
C PRO A 92 29.40 4.43 9.92
N ALA A 93 29.24 3.30 10.63
CA ALA A 93 28.79 2.04 10.11
C ALA A 93 27.71 1.48 11.03
N PHE A 94 26.68 0.84 10.48
CA PHE A 94 25.59 0.22 11.25
C PHE A 94 25.38 -1.24 10.87
N PHE A 95 24.90 -2.08 11.83
CA PHE A 95 24.78 -3.52 11.64
C PHE A 95 23.48 -4.10 12.17
N GLY A 96 22.67 -3.34 12.87
CA GLY A 96 21.43 -3.82 13.46
C GLY A 96 20.36 -2.75 13.56
N THR A 97 19.10 -3.20 13.56
CA THR A 97 17.93 -2.36 13.80
C THR A 97 17.36 -2.64 15.18
N LEU A 98 16.90 -1.61 15.87
CA LEU A 98 16.17 -1.74 17.13
C LEU A 98 14.68 -1.80 16.84
N GLY A 99 14.01 -2.81 17.37
CA GLY A 99 12.55 -2.93 17.28
C GLY A 99 11.87 -1.84 18.11
N THR A 100 11.20 -0.92 17.46
CA THR A 100 10.43 0.13 18.10
C THR A 100 8.96 0.05 17.70
N LYS A 101 8.08 0.42 18.61
CA LYS A 101 6.64 0.61 18.35
C LYS A 101 6.37 1.95 17.65
N THR A 102 7.20 2.36 16.71
CA THR A 102 6.99 3.63 16.03
C THR A 102 6.04 3.46 14.86
N ALA A 103 4.99 4.26 14.88
CA ALA A 103 4.27 4.60 13.66
C ALA A 103 5.27 5.22 12.67
N PRO A 104 5.10 5.01 11.34
CA PRO A 104 6.01 5.58 10.36
C PRO A 104 6.17 7.08 10.59
N ILE A 105 7.41 7.55 10.76
CA ILE A 105 7.69 8.98 10.82
C ILE A 105 7.46 9.51 9.40
N THR A 106 6.41 10.27 9.23
CA THR A 106 6.17 11.03 8.01
C THR A 106 7.12 12.23 7.99
N PHE A 107 8.10 12.21 7.10
CA PHE A 107 8.89 13.39 6.81
C PHE A 107 8.01 14.42 6.11
N ALA A 108 7.76 15.54 6.77
CA ALA A 108 7.22 16.71 6.11
C ALA A 108 8.33 17.40 5.31
N PRO A 109 8.10 17.82 4.06
CA PRO A 109 8.98 18.77 3.37
C PRO A 109 9.00 20.11 4.13
N PRO A 110 10.03 20.97 3.94
CA PRO A 110 10.10 22.27 4.60
C PRO A 110 8.84 23.09 4.35
N GLU A 111 8.38 23.78 5.40
CA GLU A 111 7.13 24.51 5.46
C GLU A 111 7.00 25.60 4.37
N GLU A 112 6.34 25.29 3.27
CA GLU A 112 5.43 26.25 2.67
C GLU A 112 4.14 26.22 3.50
N LYS A 113 3.59 27.41 3.79
CA LYS A 113 2.36 27.56 4.58
C LYS A 113 1.26 26.66 4.06
N GLN A 114 1.10 25.48 4.66
CA GLN A 114 0.13 24.49 4.27
C GLN A 114 -1.10 24.62 5.18
N GLU A 115 -2.25 24.73 4.52
CA GLU A 115 -3.54 24.44 5.13
C GLU A 115 -3.47 23.09 5.83
N VAL A 116 -3.97 23.05 7.06
CA VAL A 116 -3.90 21.89 7.96
C VAL A 116 -4.79 20.78 7.41
N VAL A 117 -4.22 19.90 6.59
CA VAL A 117 -4.87 18.63 6.23
C VAL A 117 -4.62 17.62 7.35
N ASN A 118 -5.65 17.23 8.04
CA ASN A 118 -5.60 16.22 9.08
C ASN A 118 -5.31 14.84 8.45
N LYS A 119 -4.14 14.25 8.73
CA LYS A 119 -3.45 13.17 7.99
C LYS A 119 -4.09 11.77 8.04
N ASN A 120 -5.33 11.59 8.53
CA ASN A 120 -5.86 10.24 8.78
C ASN A 120 -7.02 9.77 7.89
N ASP A 121 -7.65 10.63 7.10
CA ASP A 121 -8.88 10.25 6.39
C ASP A 121 -8.91 10.56 4.88
N GLY A 122 -7.92 11.27 4.34
CA GLY A 122 -7.88 11.67 2.92
C GLY A 122 -9.00 12.65 2.53
N ILE A 123 -9.80 13.11 3.47
CA ILE A 123 -10.94 14.00 3.25
C ILE A 123 -10.45 15.43 3.10
N LEU A 124 -10.88 16.11 2.03
CA LEU A 124 -10.70 17.56 1.90
C LEU A 124 -11.47 18.27 3.01
N LYS A 125 -10.82 19.22 3.68
CA LYS A 125 -11.43 20.03 4.73
C LYS A 125 -11.37 21.50 4.34
N ASP A 126 -12.44 22.24 4.68
CA ASP A 126 -12.46 23.68 4.53
C ASP A 126 -11.51 24.38 5.52
N SER A 127 -11.39 25.70 5.42
CA SER A 127 -10.55 26.51 6.31
C SER A 127 -10.95 26.47 7.80
N PHE A 128 -12.07 25.86 8.13
CA PHE A 128 -12.58 25.65 9.49
C PHE A 128 -12.39 24.22 9.97
N GLY A 129 -11.81 23.33 9.13
CA GLY A 129 -11.56 21.92 9.45
C GLY A 129 -12.78 21.01 9.24
N ASN A 130 -13.87 21.48 8.63
CA ASN A 130 -15.03 20.66 8.29
C ASN A 130 -14.80 19.93 6.97
N PRO A 131 -15.30 18.69 6.79
CA PRO A 131 -15.28 18.01 5.53
C PRO A 131 -15.92 18.85 4.42
N VAL A 132 -15.26 19.03 3.29
CA VAL A 132 -15.89 19.48 2.05
C VAL A 132 -16.80 18.37 1.58
N LEU A 133 -18.06 18.67 1.30
CA LEU A 133 -19.05 17.69 0.86
C LEU A 133 -19.32 17.88 -0.64
N ASP A 134 -19.47 16.77 -1.37
CA ASP A 134 -19.96 16.77 -2.76
C ASP A 134 -21.45 17.12 -2.84
N GLY A 135 -22.00 17.22 -4.07
CA GLY A 135 -23.41 17.53 -4.31
C GLY A 135 -24.40 16.51 -3.73
N SER A 136 -23.91 15.34 -3.30
CA SER A 136 -24.70 14.28 -2.65
C SER A 136 -24.50 14.24 -1.13
N GLY A 137 -23.72 15.18 -0.57
CA GLY A 137 -23.44 15.28 0.88
C GLY A 137 -22.34 14.34 1.39
N ASN A 138 -21.53 13.76 0.50
CA ASN A 138 -20.41 12.90 0.90
C ASN A 138 -19.12 13.72 1.01
N PRO A 139 -18.19 13.35 1.94
CA PRO A 139 -16.89 14.00 2.04
C PRO A 139 -16.05 13.80 0.78
N VAL A 140 -15.64 14.91 0.16
CA VAL A 140 -14.69 14.89 -0.96
C VAL A 140 -13.33 14.43 -0.48
N ARG A 141 -12.70 13.52 -1.23
CA ARG A 141 -11.35 13.02 -0.95
C ARG A 141 -10.33 13.63 -1.89
N ALA A 142 -9.17 13.98 -1.35
CA ALA A 142 -8.09 14.53 -2.14
C ALA A 142 -7.63 13.50 -3.20
N GLY A 143 -7.70 13.88 -4.45
CA GLY A 143 -7.20 13.08 -5.57
C GLY A 143 -8.24 12.25 -6.32
N VAL A 144 -9.52 12.29 -5.92
CA VAL A 144 -10.61 11.71 -6.72
C VAL A 144 -11.31 12.84 -7.44
N PRO A 145 -11.40 12.85 -8.79
CA PRO A 145 -12.12 13.89 -9.52
C PRO A 145 -13.61 13.81 -9.21
N GLU A 146 -14.25 14.97 -9.01
CA GLU A 146 -15.71 15.07 -8.96
C GLU A 146 -16.25 15.09 -10.41
N VAL A 147 -16.91 14.03 -10.80
CA VAL A 147 -17.61 13.93 -12.09
C VAL A 147 -19.03 13.49 -11.81
N GLU A 148 -19.99 14.28 -12.27
CA GLU A 148 -21.41 14.00 -12.08
C GLU A 148 -21.78 12.61 -12.64
N GLY A 149 -22.40 11.77 -11.81
CA GLY A 149 -22.83 10.43 -12.20
C GLY A 149 -21.72 9.37 -12.22
N TRP A 150 -20.52 9.68 -11.74
CA TRP A 150 -19.44 8.72 -11.60
C TRP A 150 -19.06 8.50 -10.12
N GLU A 151 -18.88 7.23 -9.76
CA GLU A 151 -18.34 6.80 -8.46
C GLU A 151 -17.06 6.02 -8.66
N LEU A 152 -16.07 6.26 -7.80
CA LEU A 152 -14.76 5.61 -7.88
C LEU A 152 -14.91 4.08 -7.79
N GLY A 153 -14.35 3.37 -8.75
CA GLY A 153 -14.35 1.91 -8.79
C GLY A 153 -15.56 1.31 -9.52
N GLN A 154 -16.52 2.11 -10.00
CA GLN A 154 -17.73 1.62 -10.67
C GLN A 154 -17.45 0.72 -11.87
N THR A 155 -16.39 1.00 -12.65
CA THR A 155 -16.03 0.19 -13.82
C THR A 155 -15.58 -1.22 -13.43
N SER A 156 -14.89 -1.34 -12.30
CA SER A 156 -14.39 -2.63 -11.82
C SER A 156 -15.41 -3.40 -10.99
N GLU A 157 -16.46 -2.74 -10.52
CA GLU A 157 -17.49 -3.37 -9.67
C GLU A 157 -18.04 -4.67 -10.27
N LYS A 158 -18.42 -4.67 -11.53
CA LYS A 158 -18.92 -5.87 -12.21
C LYS A 158 -17.90 -7.00 -12.29
N TYR A 159 -16.61 -6.70 -12.26
CA TYR A 159 -15.52 -7.69 -12.30
C TYR A 159 -15.10 -8.18 -10.91
N GLU A 160 -15.29 -7.38 -9.89
CA GLU A 160 -14.88 -7.67 -8.51
C GLU A 160 -16.03 -8.26 -7.71
N THR A 161 -17.22 -7.69 -7.85
CA THR A 161 -18.40 -8.13 -7.11
C THR A 161 -19.25 -9.12 -7.90
N GLY A 162 -19.14 -9.16 -9.23
CA GLY A 162 -20.00 -9.93 -10.11
C GLY A 162 -21.48 -9.55 -9.97
N GLY A 163 -21.76 -8.29 -9.62
CA GLY A 163 -23.11 -7.78 -9.31
C GLY A 163 -23.66 -8.28 -7.97
N ARG A 164 -22.79 -8.79 -7.10
CA ARG A 164 -23.15 -9.25 -5.75
C ARG A 164 -23.20 -8.06 -4.82
N GLY A 165 -24.18 -8.02 -3.96
CA GLY A 165 -24.32 -6.93 -3.00
C GLY A 165 -23.52 -7.16 -1.71
N PRO A 166 -23.58 -6.20 -0.76
CA PRO A 166 -22.80 -6.20 0.47
C PRO A 166 -23.08 -7.39 1.39
N GLY A 167 -24.23 -8.04 1.24
CA GLY A 167 -24.62 -9.24 2.00
C GLY A 167 -24.10 -10.57 1.46
N THR A 168 -23.36 -10.56 0.34
CA THR A 168 -22.87 -11.79 -0.28
C THR A 168 -21.90 -12.54 0.63
N ILE A 169 -22.15 -13.86 0.76
CA ILE A 169 -21.27 -14.79 1.46
C ILE A 169 -20.95 -15.93 0.51
N ASN A 170 -19.65 -16.16 0.24
CA ASN A 170 -19.22 -17.29 -0.56
C ASN A 170 -19.30 -18.59 0.24
N ASN A 171 -19.73 -19.67 -0.41
CA ASN A 171 -19.90 -20.98 0.23
C ASN A 171 -18.54 -21.64 0.54
N TYR A 172 -18.06 -21.43 1.75
CA TYR A 172 -16.78 -21.93 2.24
C TYR A 172 -16.74 -23.46 2.43
N LEU A 173 -17.89 -24.13 2.55
CA LEU A 173 -17.96 -25.58 2.75
C LEU A 173 -17.57 -26.37 1.49
N ARG A 174 -17.66 -25.74 0.32
CA ARG A 174 -17.34 -26.34 -0.99
C ARG A 174 -16.11 -25.72 -1.65
N SER A 175 -15.50 -24.70 -1.05
CA SER A 175 -14.38 -23.98 -1.62
C SER A 175 -13.06 -24.65 -1.27
N ASN A 176 -12.27 -24.96 -2.29
CA ASN A 176 -10.89 -25.44 -2.16
C ASN A 176 -9.85 -24.29 -2.20
N ASP A 177 -10.32 -23.05 -2.36
CA ASP A 177 -9.41 -21.90 -2.35
C ASP A 177 -8.83 -21.63 -0.95
N LEU A 178 -7.68 -20.96 -0.91
CA LEU A 178 -7.01 -20.65 0.33
C LEU A 178 -7.60 -19.42 1.05
N GLY A 179 -8.54 -18.70 0.42
CA GLY A 179 -9.26 -17.58 1.03
C GLY A 179 -10.31 -18.03 2.05
N GLY A 180 -10.86 -19.22 1.88
CA GLY A 180 -11.94 -19.75 2.72
C GLY A 180 -13.26 -19.02 2.48
N ALA A 181 -14.06 -18.86 3.53
CA ALA A 181 -15.27 -18.05 3.48
C ALA A 181 -14.91 -16.61 3.12
N SER A 182 -15.66 -15.99 2.22
CA SER A 182 -15.45 -14.59 1.84
C SER A 182 -16.77 -13.82 1.85
N TYR A 183 -16.68 -12.52 2.16
CA TYR A 183 -17.81 -11.70 2.60
C TYR A 183 -17.88 -10.39 1.84
N GLY A 184 -19.11 -9.97 1.54
CA GLY A 184 -19.43 -8.68 0.98
C GLY A 184 -19.16 -8.53 -0.50
N SER A 185 -19.37 -7.33 -1.01
CA SER A 185 -19.15 -6.95 -2.40
C SER A 185 -17.71 -7.21 -2.84
N TYR A 186 -16.75 -7.02 -1.95
CA TYR A 186 -15.31 -7.17 -2.21
C TYR A 186 -14.73 -8.52 -1.80
N GLN A 187 -15.57 -9.48 -1.39
CA GLN A 187 -15.17 -10.86 -1.06
C GLN A 187 -14.01 -10.92 -0.05
N PHE A 188 -14.12 -10.19 1.06
CA PHE A 188 -13.12 -10.20 2.12
C PHE A 188 -12.91 -11.60 2.67
N ALA A 189 -11.76 -12.20 2.42
CA ALA A 189 -11.41 -13.55 2.83
C ALA A 189 -11.29 -13.69 4.34
N SER A 190 -11.77 -14.79 4.90
CA SER A 190 -11.67 -15.10 6.33
C SER A 190 -10.50 -16.00 6.69
N TYR A 191 -9.96 -16.76 5.71
CA TYR A 191 -9.04 -17.87 5.91
C TYR A 191 -9.62 -19.00 6.78
N LEU A 192 -10.95 -19.07 6.89
CA LEU A 192 -11.68 -20.08 7.67
C LEU A 192 -12.62 -20.89 6.77
N PRO A 193 -12.84 -22.17 7.11
CA PRO A 193 -12.14 -22.93 8.15
C PRO A 193 -10.65 -23.09 7.87
N ALA A 194 -9.82 -23.31 8.90
CA ALA A 194 -8.35 -23.28 8.81
C ALA A 194 -7.76 -24.30 7.82
N VAL A 195 -8.51 -25.34 7.47
CA VAL A 195 -8.13 -26.35 6.49
C VAL A 195 -9.16 -26.35 5.36
N ALA A 196 -8.69 -26.30 4.13
CA ALA A 196 -9.53 -26.40 2.95
C ALA A 196 -10.06 -27.84 2.76
N PRO A 197 -11.16 -28.04 2.03
CA PRO A 197 -11.65 -29.39 1.68
C PRO A 197 -10.60 -30.29 1.00
N SER A 198 -9.63 -29.69 0.31
CA SER A 198 -8.46 -30.40 -0.27
C SER A 198 -7.41 -30.86 0.75
N GLY A 199 -7.60 -30.59 2.04
CA GLY A 199 -6.62 -30.87 3.09
C GLY A 199 -5.49 -29.84 3.22
N LYS A 200 -5.44 -28.81 2.39
CA LYS A 200 -4.44 -27.74 2.46
C LYS A 200 -4.76 -26.77 3.60
N SER A 201 -3.75 -26.44 4.39
CA SER A 201 -3.86 -25.40 5.42
C SER A 201 -4.01 -24.01 4.79
N ARG A 202 -4.88 -23.20 5.40
CA ARG A 202 -5.05 -21.77 5.05
C ARG A 202 -4.14 -20.89 5.92
N PRO A 203 -3.89 -19.64 5.50
CA PRO A 203 -3.22 -18.64 6.34
C PRO A 203 -3.92 -18.44 7.68
N SER A 204 -3.23 -17.86 8.65
CA SER A 204 -3.84 -17.54 9.95
C SER A 204 -5.00 -16.56 9.78
N SER A 205 -6.14 -16.88 10.37
CA SER A 205 -7.34 -16.05 10.34
C SER A 205 -7.21 -14.74 11.14
N LYS A 206 -6.26 -14.64 12.06
CA LYS A 206 -6.09 -13.47 12.96
C LYS A 206 -5.98 -12.13 12.25
N ASN A 207 -5.35 -12.13 11.08
CA ASN A 207 -5.16 -10.95 10.23
C ASN A 207 -5.87 -11.09 8.89
N SER A 208 -6.99 -11.82 8.87
CA SER A 208 -7.75 -12.01 7.64
C SER A 208 -8.36 -10.69 7.15
N PRO A 209 -8.55 -10.55 5.82
CA PRO A 209 -9.19 -9.37 5.24
C PRO A 209 -10.53 -9.01 5.87
N VAL A 210 -11.39 -9.99 6.15
CA VAL A 210 -12.71 -9.72 6.78
C VAL A 210 -12.56 -9.17 8.19
N LEU A 211 -11.66 -9.72 9.02
CA LEU A 211 -11.44 -9.19 10.37
C LEU A 211 -10.80 -7.81 10.35
N SER A 212 -9.91 -7.57 9.37
CA SER A 212 -9.31 -6.25 9.17
C SER A 212 -10.34 -5.20 8.75
N TYR A 213 -11.31 -5.60 7.91
CA TYR A 213 -12.44 -4.76 7.53
C TYR A 213 -13.32 -4.47 8.74
N ILE A 214 -13.78 -5.50 9.47
CA ILE A 214 -14.65 -5.34 10.63
C ILE A 214 -14.01 -4.40 11.67
N ALA A 215 -12.73 -4.56 11.96
CA ALA A 215 -12.02 -3.71 12.92
C ALA A 215 -12.05 -2.21 12.56
N ALA A 216 -12.16 -1.89 11.27
CA ALA A 216 -12.24 -0.52 10.75
C ALA A 216 -13.68 -0.04 10.48
N SER A 217 -14.65 -0.96 10.44
CA SER A 217 -16.05 -0.71 10.10
C SER A 217 -16.79 0.01 11.22
N LYS A 218 -17.74 0.85 10.86
CA LYS A 218 -18.71 1.43 11.82
C LYS A 218 -19.64 0.39 12.43
N PHE A 219 -19.77 -0.79 11.80
CA PHE A 219 -20.58 -1.92 12.30
C PHE A 219 -19.80 -2.87 13.22
N LYS A 220 -18.54 -2.57 13.57
CA LYS A 220 -17.64 -3.46 14.32
C LYS A 220 -18.25 -4.05 15.59
N ASP A 221 -19.00 -3.24 16.33
CA ASP A 221 -19.57 -3.64 17.63
C ASP A 221 -20.67 -4.70 17.48
N LEU A 222 -21.33 -4.76 16.30
CA LEU A 222 -22.33 -5.79 15.97
C LEU A 222 -21.71 -7.17 15.73
N PHE A 223 -20.43 -7.23 15.48
CA PHE A 223 -19.67 -8.48 15.28
C PHE A 223 -18.88 -8.90 16.53
N ALA A 224 -19.04 -8.20 17.66
CA ALA A 224 -18.32 -8.52 18.89
C ALA A 224 -18.57 -9.95 19.33
N GLY A 225 -17.49 -10.73 19.53
CA GLY A 225 -17.56 -12.13 19.94
C GLY A 225 -17.92 -13.14 18.83
N LEU A 226 -18.23 -12.68 17.62
CA LEU A 226 -18.53 -13.55 16.49
C LEU A 226 -17.26 -13.95 15.70
N THR A 227 -17.24 -15.18 15.21
CA THR A 227 -16.14 -15.72 14.41
C THR A 227 -16.58 -15.91 12.97
N PRO A 228 -15.84 -15.39 11.96
CA PRO A 228 -16.15 -15.63 10.55
C PRO A 228 -16.26 -17.13 10.22
N ALA A 229 -17.05 -17.48 9.21
CA ALA A 229 -17.36 -18.85 8.81
C ALA A 229 -18.13 -19.66 9.87
N THR A 230 -18.89 -19.01 10.74
CA THR A 230 -19.90 -19.63 11.60
C THR A 230 -21.30 -19.17 11.21
N PRO A 231 -22.35 -19.99 11.50
CA PRO A 231 -23.73 -19.61 11.19
C PRO A 231 -24.15 -18.28 11.84
N GLU A 232 -23.69 -17.99 13.05
CA GLU A 232 -24.01 -16.79 13.81
C GLU A 232 -23.42 -15.54 13.15
N PHE A 233 -22.17 -15.62 12.71
CA PHE A 233 -21.50 -14.55 11.98
C PHE A 233 -22.19 -14.31 10.62
N ASP A 234 -22.47 -15.39 9.87
CA ASP A 234 -23.14 -15.33 8.58
C ASP A 234 -24.53 -14.72 8.68
N ALA A 235 -25.29 -15.08 9.73
CA ALA A 235 -26.60 -14.50 10.01
C ALA A 235 -26.51 -13.01 10.30
N LYS A 236 -25.56 -12.59 11.14
CA LYS A 236 -25.33 -11.17 11.46
C LYS A 236 -24.91 -10.35 10.24
N TRP A 237 -24.04 -10.92 9.37
CA TRP A 237 -23.64 -10.25 8.14
C TRP A 237 -24.83 -9.97 7.23
N ARG A 238 -25.72 -10.98 7.04
CA ARG A 238 -26.95 -10.82 6.23
C ARG A 238 -27.92 -9.84 6.84
N GLU A 239 -28.13 -9.91 8.16
CA GLU A 239 -29.00 -8.99 8.90
C GLU A 239 -28.59 -7.52 8.66
N ILE A 240 -27.30 -7.21 8.78
CA ILE A 240 -26.80 -5.85 8.53
C ILE A 240 -27.03 -5.45 7.07
N ALA A 241 -26.75 -6.36 6.12
CA ALA A 241 -26.95 -6.10 4.71
C ALA A 241 -28.42 -5.93 4.31
N GLU A 242 -29.36 -6.52 5.06
CA GLU A 242 -30.80 -6.36 4.82
C GLU A 242 -31.33 -5.07 5.44
N THR A 243 -30.86 -4.72 6.64
CA THR A 243 -31.38 -3.57 7.41
C THR A 243 -30.68 -2.26 7.09
N ASN A 244 -29.45 -2.29 6.62
CA ASN A 244 -28.59 -1.11 6.38
C ASN A 244 -27.84 -1.23 5.05
N ARG A 245 -28.50 -1.68 3.99
CA ARG A 245 -27.86 -2.07 2.72
C ARG A 245 -26.91 -1.01 2.17
N ASP A 246 -27.43 0.17 1.90
CA ASP A 246 -26.65 1.23 1.24
C ASP A 246 -25.49 1.71 2.11
N GLU A 247 -25.77 1.83 3.42
CA GLU A 247 -24.77 2.25 4.40
C GLU A 247 -23.67 1.19 4.60
N PHE A 248 -24.03 -0.09 4.54
CA PHE A 248 -23.09 -1.20 4.65
C PHE A 248 -22.25 -1.39 3.38
N GLU A 249 -22.84 -1.13 2.21
CA GLU A 249 -22.14 -1.13 0.92
C GLU A 249 -21.12 0.01 0.87
N LYS A 250 -21.55 1.22 1.25
CA LYS A 250 -20.66 2.37 1.35
C LYS A 250 -19.51 2.15 2.34
N ASP A 251 -19.76 1.57 3.50
CA ASP A 251 -18.73 1.27 4.51
C ASP A 251 -17.68 0.29 3.96
N GLN A 252 -18.09 -0.73 3.20
CA GLN A 252 -17.19 -1.65 2.52
C GLN A 252 -16.37 -0.94 1.43
N HIS A 253 -17.01 -0.11 0.64
CA HIS A 253 -16.36 0.69 -0.42
C HIS A 253 -15.32 1.66 0.17
N ASP A 254 -15.70 2.45 1.17
CA ASP A 254 -14.81 3.41 1.84
C ASP A 254 -13.58 2.73 2.46
N TYR A 255 -13.77 1.53 3.00
CA TYR A 255 -12.65 0.74 3.52
C TYR A 255 -11.68 0.32 2.41
N VAL A 256 -12.19 -0.16 1.28
CA VAL A 256 -11.38 -0.58 0.13
C VAL A 256 -10.67 0.63 -0.48
N GLN A 257 -11.35 1.75 -0.65
CA GLN A 257 -10.74 2.99 -1.10
C GLN A 257 -9.54 3.36 -0.23
N LYS A 258 -9.74 3.47 1.07
CA LYS A 258 -8.73 3.90 2.04
C LYS A 258 -7.54 2.95 2.11
N LYS A 259 -7.79 1.65 2.02
CA LYS A 259 -6.76 0.63 2.18
C LYS A 259 -5.97 0.32 0.91
N TYR A 260 -6.59 0.47 -0.25
CA TYR A 260 -5.99 0.06 -1.52
C TYR A 260 -5.74 1.25 -2.45
N TYR A 261 -6.78 1.98 -2.84
CA TYR A 261 -6.67 3.07 -3.79
C TYR A 261 -5.82 4.23 -3.25
N ASP A 262 -6.16 4.81 -2.09
CA ASP A 262 -5.45 5.96 -1.52
C ASP A 262 -3.97 5.63 -1.27
N VAL A 263 -3.69 4.40 -0.86
CA VAL A 263 -2.31 3.93 -0.65
C VAL A 263 -1.58 3.76 -1.98
N MET A 264 -2.23 3.24 -3.03
CA MET A 264 -1.62 3.13 -4.37
C MET A 264 -1.29 4.51 -4.93
N ILE A 265 -2.22 5.45 -4.90
CA ILE A 265 -2.03 6.84 -5.33
C ILE A 265 -0.84 7.47 -4.58
N SER A 266 -0.81 7.34 -3.27
CA SER A 266 0.30 7.85 -2.45
C SER A 266 1.64 7.22 -2.82
N ASN A 267 1.67 5.91 -3.10
CA ASN A 267 2.87 5.20 -3.51
C ASN A 267 3.37 5.63 -4.89
N LEU A 268 2.46 5.82 -5.85
CA LEU A 268 2.77 6.31 -7.20
C LEU A 268 3.35 7.73 -7.13
N LYS A 269 2.69 8.61 -6.39
CA LYS A 269 3.12 10.01 -6.21
C LYS A 269 4.52 10.11 -5.60
N ARG A 270 4.83 9.29 -4.58
CA ARG A 270 6.18 9.20 -4.00
C ARG A 270 7.25 8.74 -4.99
N GLN A 271 6.87 8.02 -6.04
CA GLN A 271 7.76 7.58 -7.11
C GLN A 271 7.80 8.54 -8.31
N GLY A 272 7.25 9.75 -8.15
CA GLY A 272 7.23 10.80 -9.17
C GLY A 272 6.14 10.64 -10.22
N LEU A 273 5.19 9.71 -10.05
CA LEU A 273 4.06 9.53 -10.95
C LEU A 273 2.76 9.97 -10.25
N ASP A 274 2.35 11.20 -10.49
CA ASP A 274 1.09 11.74 -9.97
C ASP A 274 -0.04 11.49 -10.97
N LEU A 275 -0.94 10.57 -10.64
CA LEU A 275 -2.12 10.26 -11.43
C LEU A 275 -3.39 10.96 -10.94
N THR A 276 -3.32 11.75 -9.87
CA THR A 276 -4.50 12.44 -9.30
C THR A 276 -5.16 13.46 -10.24
N PRO A 277 -4.45 14.13 -11.18
CA PRO A 277 -5.08 15.10 -12.08
C PRO A 277 -5.89 14.48 -13.23
N PHE A 278 -5.82 13.16 -13.41
CA PHE A 278 -6.50 12.48 -14.51
C PHE A 278 -7.95 12.12 -14.16
N GLY A 279 -8.77 11.93 -15.18
CA GLY A 279 -10.21 11.71 -15.05
C GLY A 279 -10.62 10.32 -14.57
N PRO A 280 -11.94 10.06 -14.55
CA PRO A 280 -12.55 8.85 -14.01
C PRO A 280 -11.94 7.54 -14.49
N ALA A 281 -11.65 7.42 -15.78
CA ALA A 281 -11.11 6.21 -16.37
C ALA A 281 -9.73 5.81 -15.80
N VAL A 282 -8.87 6.81 -15.56
CA VAL A 282 -7.56 6.56 -14.94
C VAL A 282 -7.72 6.23 -13.46
N GLN A 283 -8.62 6.90 -12.76
CA GLN A 283 -8.88 6.62 -11.34
C GLN A 283 -9.43 5.20 -11.14
N ASP A 284 -10.38 4.77 -11.98
CA ASP A 284 -10.90 3.40 -11.95
C ASP A 284 -9.84 2.34 -12.33
N LEU A 285 -8.93 2.66 -13.25
CA LEU A 285 -7.80 1.80 -13.57
C LEU A 285 -6.84 1.65 -12.38
N VAL A 286 -6.59 2.72 -11.63
CA VAL A 286 -5.79 2.68 -10.39
C VAL A 286 -6.51 1.85 -9.32
N TRP A 287 -7.81 2.06 -9.15
CA TRP A 287 -8.65 1.31 -8.22
C TRP A 287 -8.57 -0.19 -8.49
N SER A 288 -8.93 -0.63 -9.69
CA SER A 288 -8.96 -2.05 -10.04
C SER A 288 -7.57 -2.70 -9.90
N THR A 289 -6.52 -1.97 -10.26
CA THR A 289 -5.15 -2.45 -10.11
C THR A 289 -4.75 -2.57 -8.64
N ALA A 290 -5.11 -1.58 -7.81
CA ALA A 290 -4.81 -1.60 -6.39
C ALA A 290 -5.53 -2.75 -5.65
N VAL A 291 -6.79 -2.99 -5.99
CA VAL A 291 -7.59 -4.09 -5.40
C VAL A 291 -7.03 -5.45 -5.83
N GLN A 292 -6.71 -5.61 -7.12
CA GLN A 292 -6.26 -6.91 -7.65
C GLN A 292 -4.83 -7.28 -7.23
N PHE A 293 -3.91 -6.34 -7.27
CA PHE A 293 -2.48 -6.62 -7.06
C PHE A 293 -1.93 -6.15 -5.72
N GLY A 294 -2.75 -5.44 -4.96
CA GLY A 294 -2.34 -4.74 -3.75
C GLY A 294 -1.68 -3.38 -4.02
N PRO A 295 -1.76 -2.44 -3.08
CA PRO A 295 -1.37 -1.05 -3.28
C PRO A 295 0.15 -0.82 -3.39
N GLY A 296 0.95 -1.83 -3.12
CA GLY A 296 2.41 -1.81 -3.30
C GLY A 296 2.88 -2.14 -4.72
N ARG A 297 2.00 -2.64 -5.61
CA ARG A 297 2.36 -3.08 -6.96
C ARG A 297 2.39 -1.92 -7.97
N THR A 298 3.06 -0.84 -7.62
CA THR A 298 3.18 0.38 -8.44
C THR A 298 3.86 0.14 -9.79
N SER A 299 4.66 -0.93 -9.93
CA SER A 299 5.36 -1.28 -11.17
C SER A 299 4.44 -1.48 -12.37
N ILE A 300 3.14 -1.78 -12.13
CA ILE A 300 2.15 -1.89 -13.22
C ILE A 300 1.93 -0.55 -13.92
N PHE A 301 2.14 0.56 -13.23
CA PHE A 301 2.08 1.91 -13.78
C PHE A 301 3.47 2.46 -14.10
N THR A 302 4.41 2.36 -13.17
CA THR A 302 5.72 3.03 -13.30
C THR A 302 6.58 2.44 -14.39
N VAL A 303 6.46 1.14 -14.71
CA VAL A 303 7.24 0.52 -15.79
C VAL A 303 6.74 0.96 -17.18
N PRO A 304 5.46 0.78 -17.53
CA PRO A 304 4.99 1.13 -18.88
C PRO A 304 4.90 2.64 -19.13
N LEU A 305 4.78 3.46 -18.09
CA LEU A 305 4.70 4.93 -18.20
C LEU A 305 6.07 5.61 -18.03
N LYS A 306 7.14 4.85 -17.79
CA LYS A 306 8.49 5.40 -17.64
C LYS A 306 8.87 6.28 -18.84
N ASP A 307 9.47 7.43 -18.56
CA ASP A 307 9.97 8.41 -19.53
C ASP A 307 8.90 8.97 -20.49
N LYS A 308 7.63 8.73 -20.23
CA LYS A 308 6.53 9.29 -21.03
C LYS A 308 6.06 10.61 -20.45
N THR A 309 5.82 11.57 -21.32
CA THR A 309 5.38 12.93 -20.96
C THR A 309 4.13 13.32 -21.74
N LYS A 310 3.37 14.28 -21.23
CA LYS A 310 2.15 14.82 -21.89
C LYS A 310 1.12 13.74 -22.20
N LEU A 311 0.96 12.80 -21.25
CA LEU A 311 -0.02 11.73 -21.38
C LEU A 311 -1.43 12.27 -21.21
N THR A 312 -2.36 11.73 -22.01
CA THR A 312 -3.80 11.86 -21.82
C THR A 312 -4.37 10.67 -21.06
N ASP A 313 -5.60 10.76 -20.58
CA ASP A 313 -6.32 9.64 -19.98
C ASP A 313 -6.33 8.41 -20.91
N ASN A 314 -6.60 8.65 -22.20
CA ASN A 314 -6.61 7.63 -23.25
C ASN A 314 -5.25 6.93 -23.36
N ASP A 315 -4.15 7.69 -23.33
CA ASP A 315 -2.80 7.13 -23.38
C ASP A 315 -2.53 6.23 -22.17
N ILE A 316 -2.84 6.72 -20.97
CA ILE A 316 -2.59 5.97 -19.73
C ILE A 316 -3.41 4.69 -19.71
N VAL A 317 -4.71 4.75 -20.00
CA VAL A 317 -5.58 3.57 -20.05
C VAL A 317 -5.08 2.56 -21.06
N ASN A 318 -4.74 2.98 -22.28
CA ASN A 318 -4.23 2.07 -23.31
C ASN A 318 -2.90 1.43 -22.90
N ILE A 319 -1.91 2.23 -22.51
CA ILE A 319 -0.55 1.75 -22.20
C ILE A 319 -0.56 0.78 -21.01
N VAL A 320 -1.26 1.12 -19.94
CA VAL A 320 -1.27 0.31 -18.72
C VAL A 320 -2.10 -0.96 -18.91
N SER A 321 -3.25 -0.87 -19.59
CA SER A 321 -4.07 -2.05 -19.88
C SER A 321 -3.35 -3.03 -20.80
N GLU A 322 -2.70 -2.55 -21.87
CA GLU A 322 -1.88 -3.40 -22.75
C GLU A 322 -0.72 -4.06 -21.97
N TYR A 323 -0.09 -3.32 -21.06
CA TYR A 323 0.94 -3.90 -20.21
C TYR A 323 0.39 -5.02 -19.31
N LYS A 324 -0.81 -4.84 -18.71
CA LYS A 324 -1.50 -5.89 -17.94
C LYS A 324 -1.80 -7.12 -18.82
N ILE A 325 -2.36 -6.92 -20.02
CA ILE A 325 -2.75 -7.98 -20.95
C ILE A 325 -1.53 -8.79 -21.43
N ASN A 326 -0.45 -8.10 -21.79
CA ASN A 326 0.76 -8.74 -22.35
C ASN A 326 1.59 -9.46 -21.28
N ASN A 327 1.45 -9.09 -20.02
CA ASN A 327 2.19 -9.67 -18.90
C ASN A 327 1.34 -10.57 -18.00
N VAL A 328 0.13 -10.94 -18.40
CA VAL A 328 -0.77 -11.75 -17.58
C VAL A 328 -0.15 -13.09 -17.13
N GLU A 329 0.62 -13.73 -17.98
CA GLU A 329 1.33 -14.99 -17.69
C GLU A 329 2.41 -14.81 -16.62
N ILE A 330 3.07 -13.66 -16.60
CA ILE A 330 4.07 -13.30 -15.58
C ILE A 330 3.38 -13.04 -14.24
N PHE A 331 2.27 -12.31 -14.27
CA PHE A 331 1.54 -11.96 -13.04
C PHE A 331 0.87 -13.17 -12.40
N PHE A 332 0.40 -14.12 -13.21
CA PHE A 332 -0.33 -15.31 -12.77
C PHE A 332 0.41 -16.62 -13.08
N ARG A 333 1.75 -16.60 -13.06
CA ARG A 333 2.62 -17.72 -13.42
C ARG A 333 2.34 -19.04 -12.68
N SER A 334 1.71 -18.97 -11.50
CA SER A 334 1.30 -20.15 -10.72
C SER A 334 -0.12 -20.63 -11.00
N SER A 335 -0.85 -19.95 -11.89
CA SER A 335 -2.24 -20.28 -12.24
C SER A 335 -2.30 -21.17 -13.48
N GLY A 336 -3.33 -21.98 -13.58
CA GLY A 336 -3.58 -22.80 -14.78
C GLY A 336 -3.97 -21.95 -16.00
N SER A 337 -3.76 -22.50 -17.21
CA SER A 337 -4.00 -21.79 -18.48
C SER A 337 -5.41 -21.24 -18.64
N ALA A 338 -6.43 -21.95 -18.13
CA ALA A 338 -7.82 -21.49 -18.16
C ALA A 338 -8.04 -20.21 -17.32
N ILE A 339 -7.37 -20.09 -16.15
CA ILE A 339 -7.42 -18.89 -15.30
C ILE A 339 -6.73 -17.74 -16.01
N ILE A 340 -5.56 -17.97 -16.58
CA ILE A 340 -4.80 -16.97 -17.34
C ILE A 340 -5.63 -16.42 -18.51
N ALA A 341 -6.30 -17.30 -19.27
CA ALA A 341 -7.17 -16.89 -20.35
C ALA A 341 -8.36 -16.06 -19.86
N GLY A 342 -8.98 -16.45 -18.76
CA GLY A 342 -10.08 -15.69 -18.14
C GLY A 342 -9.65 -14.31 -17.67
N VAL A 343 -8.50 -14.19 -17.02
CA VAL A 343 -7.93 -12.90 -16.60
C VAL A 343 -7.60 -12.01 -17.80
N ARG A 344 -7.06 -12.56 -18.87
CA ARG A 344 -6.79 -11.81 -20.11
C ARG A 344 -8.08 -11.25 -20.71
N THR A 345 -9.13 -12.04 -20.81
CA THR A 345 -10.46 -11.61 -21.29
C THR A 345 -11.04 -10.50 -20.38
N ARG A 346 -10.89 -10.66 -19.06
CA ARG A 346 -11.28 -9.60 -18.11
C ARG A 346 -10.57 -8.29 -18.40
N TYR A 347 -9.24 -8.29 -18.57
CA TYR A 347 -8.48 -7.05 -18.84
C TYR A 347 -8.86 -6.40 -20.17
N GLN A 348 -9.18 -7.18 -21.19
CA GLN A 348 -9.67 -6.66 -22.47
C GLN A 348 -11.04 -5.97 -22.31
N GLY A 349 -11.96 -6.60 -21.56
CA GLY A 349 -13.26 -6.01 -21.23
C GLY A 349 -13.13 -4.74 -20.39
N GLU A 350 -12.34 -4.78 -19.31
CA GLU A 350 -12.07 -3.65 -18.44
C GLU A 350 -11.48 -2.46 -19.23
N LYS A 351 -10.51 -2.71 -20.12
CA LYS A 351 -9.96 -1.68 -21.01
C LYS A 351 -11.03 -1.00 -21.84
N THR A 352 -11.95 -1.77 -22.44
CA THR A 352 -13.05 -1.22 -23.25
C THR A 352 -13.96 -0.33 -22.40
N ASP A 353 -14.34 -0.80 -21.21
CA ASP A 353 -15.19 -0.02 -20.31
C ASP A 353 -14.54 1.28 -19.85
N LEU A 354 -13.24 1.24 -19.51
CA LEU A 354 -12.48 2.44 -19.13
C LEU A 354 -12.37 3.44 -20.29
N LEU A 355 -12.15 2.98 -21.52
CA LEU A 355 -12.11 3.87 -22.69
C LEU A 355 -13.47 4.50 -22.96
N ASN A 356 -14.58 3.81 -22.69
CA ASN A 356 -15.91 4.37 -22.80
C ASN A 356 -16.16 5.50 -21.79
N LEU A 357 -15.56 5.45 -20.59
CA LEU A 357 -15.63 6.54 -19.61
C LEU A 357 -14.94 7.83 -20.05
N ILE A 358 -13.98 7.76 -20.98
CA ILE A 358 -13.27 8.95 -21.49
C ILE A 358 -14.13 9.70 -22.50
N THR A 359 -15.07 9.03 -23.16
CA THR A 359 -15.87 9.57 -24.27
C THR A 359 -17.20 10.15 -23.81
N VAL A 360 -17.53 10.08 -22.54
CA VAL A 360 -18.70 10.68 -21.90
C VAL A 360 -18.32 12.00 -21.24
#